data_80946ce198aadc86c7cae73e3e9cf18c
#
_entry.id   80946ce198aadc86c7cae73e3e9cf18c
#
_cell.length_a   1.000
_cell.length_b   1.000
_cell.length_c   1.000
_cell.angle_alpha   90.00
_cell.angle_beta   90.00
_cell.angle_gamma   90.00
#
_symmetry.space_group_name_H-M   'P 1'
#
loop_
_entity.id
_entity.type
_entity.pdbx_description
1 polymer ?
#
loop_
_entity_poly.entity_id
_entity_poly.type
_entity_poly.pdbx_seq_one_letter_code
_entity_poly.pdbx_strand_id
1 'polypeptide(L)'
;MIKIGILGDIGSGKSYVARQFGFPVFDADIEITKIYKKNTNCFKKLRNKLPKYISSFPVKKNELKRAIIGNQSNLKKIIKIVHPIVRANMNNFFKKNKNKKIVVLDIPLLMENKINKKNYILIFVDAKKKEIQRRLRNRLNYNPKIFSKLKKLQLPLEIKKRRCNFIIINNFKSSSVRKNVKVLKNKILEK
;
A
#
# COMPACT_ATOMS: atom_id res chain seq x y z
N MET A 1 -17.70 -3.82 -12.37
CA MET A 1 -16.93 -3.67 -11.09
C MET A 1 -15.99 -2.49 -11.22
N ILE A 2 -16.23 -1.45 -10.46
CA ILE A 2 -15.39 -0.26 -10.35
C ILE A 2 -14.17 -0.59 -9.46
N LYS A 3 -12.97 -0.16 -9.86
CA LYS A 3 -11.73 -0.35 -9.10
C LYS A 3 -11.23 0.99 -8.61
N ILE A 4 -11.22 1.18 -7.28
CA ILE A 4 -10.75 2.40 -6.64
C ILE A 4 -9.32 2.18 -6.14
N GLY A 5 -8.38 3.00 -6.59
CA GLY A 5 -7.01 3.03 -6.07
C GLY A 5 -6.81 4.18 -5.10
N ILE A 6 -6.37 3.88 -3.87
CA ILE A 6 -6.10 4.89 -2.86
C ILE A 6 -4.62 5.27 -2.87
N LEU A 7 -4.36 6.55 -3.06
CA LEU A 7 -3.03 7.16 -3.16
C LEU A 7 -2.81 8.19 -2.04
N GLY A 8 -1.56 8.56 -1.82
CA GLY A 8 -1.20 9.56 -0.80
C GLY A 8 0.18 9.28 -0.19
N ASP A 9 0.65 10.17 0.68
CA ASP A 9 1.95 10.02 1.34
C ASP A 9 1.96 8.85 2.33
N ILE A 10 3.16 8.38 2.70
CA ILE A 10 3.33 7.39 3.78
C ILE A 10 2.85 8.03 5.08
N GLY A 11 1.90 7.38 5.75
CA GLY A 11 1.31 7.92 6.98
C GLY A 11 0.09 8.83 6.78
N SER A 12 -0.34 9.11 5.55
CA SER A 12 -1.53 9.96 5.28
C SER A 12 -2.87 9.31 5.68
N GLY A 13 -2.89 8.04 6.10
CA GLY A 13 -4.11 7.33 6.52
C GLY A 13 -4.87 6.64 5.39
N LYS A 14 -4.22 6.30 4.29
CA LYS A 14 -4.80 5.58 3.14
C LYS A 14 -5.62 4.35 3.53
N SER A 15 -5.05 3.47 4.34
CA SER A 15 -5.70 2.22 4.75
C SER A 15 -6.96 2.46 5.58
N TYR A 16 -6.97 3.53 6.39
CA TYR A 16 -8.17 3.94 7.10
C TYR A 16 -9.26 4.40 6.13
N VAL A 17 -8.91 5.31 5.21
CA VAL A 17 -9.82 5.82 4.18
C VAL A 17 -10.35 4.67 3.31
N ALA A 18 -9.49 3.74 2.88
CA ALA A 18 -9.88 2.59 2.07
C ALA A 18 -11.00 1.77 2.74
N ARG A 19 -10.87 1.50 4.03
CA ARG A 19 -11.87 0.73 4.80
C ARG A 19 -13.19 1.47 4.98
N GLN A 20 -13.19 2.82 5.01
CA GLN A 20 -14.44 3.59 5.17
C GLN A 20 -15.36 3.53 3.94
N PHE A 21 -14.89 3.08 2.78
CA PHE A 21 -15.74 2.84 1.61
C PHE A 21 -16.77 1.73 1.82
N GLY A 22 -16.53 0.79 2.74
CA GLY A 22 -17.45 -0.32 3.03
C GLY A 22 -17.48 -1.40 1.95
N PHE A 23 -16.49 -1.45 1.05
CA PHE A 23 -16.33 -2.46 0.01
C PHE A 23 -15.11 -3.35 0.29
N PRO A 24 -14.97 -4.51 -0.39
CA PRO A 24 -13.79 -5.33 -0.27
C PRO A 24 -12.51 -4.54 -0.58
N VAL A 25 -11.53 -4.63 0.32
CA VAL A 25 -10.24 -3.94 0.22
C VAL A 25 -9.14 -4.94 -0.01
N PHE A 26 -8.34 -4.73 -1.06
CA PHE A 26 -7.05 -5.38 -1.24
C PHE A 26 -5.98 -4.55 -0.55
N ASP A 27 -5.53 -4.99 0.61
CA ASP A 27 -4.47 -4.35 1.40
C ASP A 27 -3.14 -5.07 1.10
N ALA A 28 -2.26 -4.41 0.37
CA ALA A 28 -0.99 -5.01 -0.06
C ALA A 28 -0.05 -5.30 1.13
N ASP A 29 -0.08 -4.52 2.20
CA ASP A 29 0.77 -4.74 3.38
C ASP A 29 0.33 -6.00 4.14
N ILE A 30 -0.99 -6.23 4.23
CA ILE A 30 -1.54 -7.47 4.80
C ILE A 30 -1.16 -8.67 3.91
N GLU A 31 -1.29 -8.55 2.60
CA GLU A 31 -0.94 -9.63 1.67
C GLU A 31 0.56 -9.96 1.71
N ILE A 32 1.44 -8.96 1.76
CA ILE A 32 2.88 -9.15 1.93
C ILE A 32 3.18 -9.87 3.25
N THR A 33 2.47 -9.51 4.32
CA THR A 33 2.62 -10.19 5.62
C THR A 33 2.22 -11.67 5.53
N LYS A 34 1.14 -12.00 4.82
CA LYS A 34 0.72 -13.39 4.57
C LYS A 34 1.76 -14.16 3.75
N ILE A 35 2.31 -13.52 2.71
CA ILE A 35 3.37 -14.12 1.86
C ILE A 35 4.58 -14.50 2.72
N TYR A 36 5.08 -13.59 3.56
CA TYR A 36 6.21 -13.87 4.44
C TYR A 36 5.93 -14.96 5.48
N LYS A 37 4.68 -15.09 5.90
CA LYS A 37 4.28 -16.10 6.87
C LYS A 37 4.07 -17.50 6.27
N LYS A 38 3.56 -17.59 5.02
CA LYS A 38 3.02 -18.85 4.49
C LYS A 38 3.64 -19.31 3.17
N ASN A 39 4.36 -18.43 2.44
CA ASN A 39 4.85 -18.79 1.11
C ASN A 39 6.31 -19.27 1.17
N THR A 40 6.48 -20.60 1.22
CA THR A 40 7.81 -21.25 1.26
C THR A 40 8.65 -20.97 0.01
N ASN A 41 8.02 -20.84 -1.17
CA ASN A 41 8.73 -20.53 -2.41
C ASN A 41 9.29 -19.09 -2.38
N CYS A 42 8.52 -18.14 -1.84
CA CYS A 42 9.01 -16.78 -1.60
C CYS A 42 10.22 -16.78 -0.64
N PHE A 43 10.12 -17.54 0.46
CA PHE A 43 11.21 -17.70 1.41
C PHE A 43 12.47 -18.26 0.74
N LYS A 44 12.36 -19.38 -0.01
CA LYS A 44 13.48 -20.00 -0.72
C LYS A 44 14.18 -19.00 -1.66
N LYS A 45 13.40 -18.22 -2.44
CA LYS A 45 13.92 -17.17 -3.32
C LYS A 45 14.62 -16.04 -2.56
N LEU A 46 14.03 -15.58 -1.45
CA LEU A 46 14.60 -14.54 -0.60
C LEU A 46 15.90 -15.01 0.04
N ARG A 47 15.93 -16.22 0.62
CA ARG A 47 17.12 -16.82 1.22
C ARG A 47 18.26 -16.97 0.21
N ASN A 48 17.97 -17.45 -0.99
CA ASN A 48 18.97 -17.56 -2.07
C ASN A 48 19.58 -16.21 -2.47
N LYS A 49 18.75 -15.16 -2.58
CA LYS A 49 19.22 -13.82 -3.00
C LYS A 49 19.81 -12.98 -1.87
N LEU A 50 19.49 -13.30 -0.62
CA LEU A 50 19.87 -12.56 0.58
C LEU A 50 20.29 -13.48 1.74
N PRO A 51 21.23 -14.45 1.51
CA PRO A 51 21.55 -15.51 2.48
C PRO A 51 22.10 -14.96 3.81
N LYS A 52 22.82 -13.82 3.78
CA LYS A 52 23.34 -13.15 4.98
C LYS A 52 22.24 -12.58 5.92
N TYR A 53 21.03 -12.42 5.43
CA TYR A 53 19.96 -11.72 6.15
C TYR A 53 18.72 -12.59 6.41
N ILE A 54 18.38 -13.50 5.49
CA ILE A 54 17.17 -14.31 5.54
C ILE A 54 17.54 -15.77 5.84
N SER A 55 17.20 -16.21 7.04
CA SER A 55 17.52 -17.56 7.53
C SER A 55 16.31 -18.34 8.04
N SER A 56 15.27 -17.63 8.54
CA SER A 56 14.13 -18.25 9.20
C SER A 56 12.86 -18.27 8.34
N PHE A 57 12.10 -19.36 8.46
CA PHE A 57 10.72 -19.44 7.98
C PHE A 57 9.79 -19.68 9.17
N PRO A 58 8.76 -18.88 9.32
CA PRO A 58 8.34 -17.68 8.57
C PRO A 58 9.37 -16.55 8.55
N VAL A 59 9.42 -15.80 7.43
CA VAL A 59 10.37 -14.70 7.28
C VAL A 59 10.11 -13.61 8.33
N LYS A 60 11.11 -13.33 9.16
CA LYS A 60 10.97 -12.35 10.26
C LYS A 60 11.13 -10.91 9.77
N LYS A 61 10.31 -10.01 10.31
CA LYS A 61 10.39 -8.57 9.98
C LYS A 61 11.77 -7.97 10.23
N ASN A 62 12.47 -8.44 11.27
CA ASN A 62 13.81 -7.94 11.62
C ASN A 62 14.87 -8.37 10.60
N GLU A 63 14.76 -9.54 10.01
CA GLU A 63 15.64 -10.00 8.91
C GLU A 63 15.51 -9.07 7.70
N LEU A 64 14.26 -8.78 7.30
CA LEU A 64 13.98 -7.85 6.21
C LEU A 64 14.47 -6.43 6.52
N LYS A 65 14.27 -5.95 7.75
CA LYS A 65 14.78 -4.64 8.19
C LYS A 65 16.31 -4.57 8.06
N ARG A 66 17.04 -5.57 8.57
CA ARG A 66 18.51 -5.64 8.48
C ARG A 66 18.95 -5.67 7.03
N ALA A 67 18.31 -6.48 6.18
CA ALA A 67 18.62 -6.52 4.75
C ALA A 67 18.46 -5.17 4.06
N ILE A 68 17.33 -4.48 4.31
CA ILE A 68 17.03 -3.17 3.71
C ILE A 68 18.01 -2.09 4.20
N ILE A 69 18.37 -2.10 5.47
CA ILE A 69 19.31 -1.12 6.06
C ILE A 69 20.71 -1.38 5.52
N GLY A 70 21.14 -2.64 5.47
CA GLY A 70 22.50 -3.03 5.12
C GLY A 70 22.91 -2.67 3.68
N ASN A 71 21.98 -2.79 2.71
CA ASN A 71 22.27 -2.40 1.32
C ASN A 71 21.02 -1.92 0.60
N GLN A 72 21.15 -0.81 -0.14
CA GLN A 72 20.04 -0.24 -0.91
C GLN A 72 19.54 -1.18 -2.02
N SER A 73 20.41 -2.00 -2.62
CA SER A 73 20.03 -2.97 -3.65
C SER A 73 19.14 -4.08 -3.12
N ASN A 74 19.24 -4.41 -1.82
CA ASN A 74 18.44 -5.49 -1.22
C ASN A 74 16.94 -5.19 -1.26
N LEU A 75 16.54 -3.93 -1.09
CA LEU A 75 15.15 -3.55 -1.23
C LEU A 75 14.62 -3.84 -2.65
N LYS A 76 15.43 -3.55 -3.69
CA LYS A 76 15.07 -3.88 -5.08
C LYS A 76 14.94 -5.39 -5.30
N LYS A 77 15.85 -6.20 -4.70
CA LYS A 77 15.78 -7.67 -4.78
C LYS A 77 14.52 -8.21 -4.12
N ILE A 78 14.18 -7.72 -2.92
CA ILE A 78 12.94 -8.10 -2.20
C ILE A 78 11.71 -7.76 -3.04
N ILE A 79 11.64 -6.54 -3.56
CA ILE A 79 10.54 -6.07 -4.42
C ILE A 79 10.38 -6.99 -5.64
N LYS A 80 11.47 -7.32 -6.35
CA LYS A 80 11.46 -8.18 -7.54
C LYS A 80 10.90 -9.58 -7.24
N ILE A 81 11.11 -10.11 -6.03
CA ILE A 81 10.60 -11.44 -5.63
C ILE A 81 9.14 -11.36 -5.19
N VAL A 82 8.77 -10.34 -4.42
CA VAL A 82 7.46 -10.26 -3.75
C VAL A 82 6.37 -9.72 -4.66
N HIS A 83 6.67 -8.72 -5.51
CA HIS A 83 5.65 -8.05 -6.34
C HIS A 83 4.90 -8.98 -7.29
N PRO A 84 5.52 -9.96 -7.99
CA PRO A 84 4.77 -10.91 -8.83
C PRO A 84 3.72 -11.70 -8.04
N ILE A 85 4.06 -12.10 -6.80
CA ILE A 85 3.16 -12.85 -5.94
C ILE A 85 1.98 -11.97 -5.49
N VAL A 86 2.26 -10.72 -5.10
CA VAL A 86 1.21 -9.75 -4.73
C VAL A 86 0.28 -9.48 -5.91
N ARG A 87 0.81 -9.36 -7.15
CA ARG A 87 -0.01 -9.20 -8.37
C ARG A 87 -0.91 -10.40 -8.62
N ALA A 88 -0.39 -11.61 -8.44
CA ALA A 88 -1.19 -12.84 -8.57
C ALA A 88 -2.32 -12.87 -7.53
N ASN A 89 -2.03 -12.55 -6.27
CA ASN A 89 -3.01 -12.46 -5.21
C ASN A 89 -4.07 -11.39 -5.49
N MET A 90 -3.67 -10.23 -6.04
CA MET A 90 -4.59 -9.18 -6.44
C MET A 90 -5.54 -9.63 -7.57
N ASN A 91 -5.03 -10.37 -8.55
CA ASN A 91 -5.87 -10.92 -9.61
C ASN A 91 -6.88 -11.95 -9.05
N ASN A 92 -6.45 -12.79 -8.10
CA ASN A 92 -7.34 -13.72 -7.41
C ASN A 92 -8.39 -12.98 -6.57
N PHE A 93 -8.01 -11.87 -5.93
CA PHE A 93 -8.95 -11.00 -5.22
C PHE A 93 -10.02 -10.42 -6.15
N PHE A 94 -9.66 -9.98 -7.36
CA PHE A 94 -10.64 -9.52 -8.35
C PHE A 94 -11.58 -10.62 -8.79
N LYS A 95 -11.07 -11.83 -9.06
CA LYS A 95 -11.90 -12.99 -9.42
C LYS A 95 -12.92 -13.32 -8.34
N LYS A 96 -12.48 -13.37 -7.07
CA LYS A 96 -13.35 -13.64 -5.91
C LYS A 96 -14.44 -12.57 -5.69
N ASN A 97 -14.18 -11.35 -6.11
CA ASN A 97 -15.09 -10.21 -5.92
C ASN A 97 -15.77 -9.76 -7.23
N LYS A 98 -15.82 -10.61 -8.26
CA LYS A 98 -16.37 -10.25 -9.58
C LYS A 98 -17.80 -9.69 -9.53
N ASN A 99 -18.61 -10.16 -8.58
CA ASN A 99 -20.02 -9.76 -8.40
C ASN A 99 -20.18 -8.49 -7.50
N LYS A 100 -19.08 -7.91 -7.02
CA LYS A 100 -19.15 -6.68 -6.23
C LYS A 100 -19.16 -5.45 -7.15
N LYS A 101 -19.99 -4.45 -6.83
CA LYS A 101 -20.04 -3.19 -7.60
C LYS A 101 -18.70 -2.46 -7.59
N ILE A 102 -18.04 -2.42 -6.43
CA ILE A 102 -16.78 -1.70 -6.19
C ILE A 102 -15.80 -2.61 -5.44
N VAL A 103 -14.51 -2.46 -5.73
CA VAL A 103 -13.38 -2.94 -4.92
C VAL A 103 -12.38 -1.81 -4.71
N VAL A 104 -11.71 -1.82 -3.56
CA VAL A 104 -10.75 -0.79 -3.19
C VAL A 104 -9.34 -1.39 -3.11
N LEU A 105 -8.35 -0.68 -3.63
CA LEU A 105 -6.94 -1.08 -3.64
C LEU A 105 -6.15 -0.14 -2.73
N ASP A 106 -5.65 -0.66 -1.62
CA ASP A 106 -4.68 -0.01 -0.76
C ASP A 106 -3.28 -0.57 -1.05
N ILE A 107 -2.63 0.04 -2.04
CA ILE A 107 -1.30 -0.37 -2.51
C ILE A 107 -0.37 0.84 -2.47
N PRO A 108 0.63 0.87 -1.59
CA PRO A 108 1.49 2.05 -1.35
C PRO A 108 2.18 2.60 -2.60
N LEU A 109 2.58 1.74 -3.54
CA LEU A 109 3.30 2.08 -4.77
C LEU A 109 2.47 1.72 -6.02
N LEU A 110 1.16 2.02 -5.99
CA LEU A 110 0.22 1.63 -7.05
C LEU A 110 0.58 2.24 -8.40
N MET A 111 0.87 3.53 -8.43
CA MET A 111 1.24 4.23 -9.67
C MET A 111 2.67 3.92 -10.11
N GLU A 112 3.59 3.89 -9.15
CA GLU A 112 5.02 3.62 -9.37
C GLU A 112 5.25 2.26 -10.03
N ASN A 113 4.42 1.29 -9.67
CA ASN A 113 4.45 -0.06 -10.24
C ASN A 113 3.52 -0.25 -11.45
N LYS A 114 2.92 0.84 -11.97
CA LYS A 114 2.00 0.82 -13.12
C LYS A 114 0.87 -0.22 -12.94
N ILE A 115 0.37 -0.38 -11.72
CA ILE A 115 -0.70 -1.33 -11.39
C ILE A 115 -2.05 -0.75 -11.80
N ASN A 116 -2.20 0.57 -11.72
CA ASN A 116 -3.41 1.27 -12.13
C ASN A 116 -3.59 1.21 -13.65
N LYS A 117 -4.74 0.75 -14.10
CA LYS A 117 -5.18 0.83 -15.48
C LYS A 117 -6.00 2.10 -15.72
N LYS A 118 -6.19 2.50 -16.98
CA LYS A 118 -6.94 3.71 -17.36
C LYS A 118 -8.35 3.78 -16.75
N ASN A 119 -9.00 2.63 -16.51
CA ASN A 119 -10.34 2.55 -15.95
C ASN A 119 -10.40 2.49 -14.40
N TYR A 120 -9.30 2.77 -13.70
CA TYR A 120 -9.32 2.86 -12.24
C TYR A 120 -9.69 4.28 -11.82
N ILE A 121 -10.53 4.40 -10.79
CA ILE A 121 -10.77 5.66 -10.12
C ILE A 121 -9.67 5.84 -9.06
N LEU A 122 -8.86 6.87 -9.22
CA LEU A 122 -7.76 7.17 -8.32
C LEU A 122 -8.17 8.27 -7.33
N ILE A 123 -7.99 8.01 -6.05
CA ILE A 123 -8.31 8.93 -4.97
C ILE A 123 -7.04 9.26 -4.20
N PHE A 124 -6.72 10.54 -4.10
CA PHE A 124 -5.59 11.02 -3.31
C PHE A 124 -6.03 11.37 -1.89
N VAL A 125 -5.39 10.76 -0.89
CA VAL A 125 -5.59 11.09 0.52
C VAL A 125 -4.59 12.16 0.90
N ASP A 126 -5.08 13.40 1.01
CA ASP A 126 -4.31 14.57 1.40
C ASP A 126 -4.38 14.77 2.91
N ALA A 127 -3.23 14.98 3.54
CA ALA A 127 -3.13 15.20 4.98
C ALA A 127 -1.99 16.16 5.31
N LYS A 128 -2.16 16.97 6.35
CA LYS A 128 -1.15 17.94 6.78
C LYS A 128 0.16 17.25 7.14
N LYS A 129 1.26 17.69 6.54
CA LYS A 129 2.61 17.11 6.72
C LYS A 129 3.03 17.01 8.19
N LYS A 130 2.72 18.03 8.99
CA LYS A 130 3.00 18.06 10.44
C LYS A 130 2.30 16.90 11.17
N GLU A 131 1.03 16.64 10.86
CA GLU A 131 0.27 15.53 11.46
C GLU A 131 0.78 14.16 11.01
N ILE A 132 1.13 14.02 9.75
CA ILE A 132 1.77 12.78 9.23
C ILE A 132 3.05 12.50 10.00
N GLN A 133 3.93 13.48 10.17
CA GLN A 133 5.20 13.32 10.89
C GLN A 133 4.98 12.93 12.35
N ARG A 134 4.06 13.61 13.05
CA ARG A 134 3.70 13.29 14.44
C ARG A 134 3.27 11.82 14.58
N ARG A 135 2.36 11.37 13.70
CA ARG A 135 1.84 9.99 13.72
C ARG A 135 2.88 8.94 13.35
N LEU A 136 3.79 9.26 12.44
CA LEU A 136 4.89 8.36 12.08
C LEU A 136 5.86 8.15 13.22
N ARG A 137 6.25 9.21 13.94
CA ARG A 137 7.15 9.12 15.10
C ARG A 137 6.56 8.24 16.21
N ASN A 138 5.24 8.28 16.41
CA ASN A 138 4.54 7.49 17.42
C ASN A 138 4.30 6.03 17.03
N ARG A 139 4.74 5.57 15.85
CA ARG A 139 4.61 4.16 15.46
C ARG A 139 5.72 3.33 16.09
N LEU A 140 5.35 2.26 16.81
CA LEU A 140 6.28 1.33 17.47
C LEU A 140 7.40 0.79 16.57
N ASN A 141 7.14 0.68 15.27
CA ASN A 141 8.08 0.14 14.29
C ASN A 141 8.63 1.22 13.33
N TYR A 142 8.55 2.50 13.70
CA TYR A 142 9.11 3.56 12.89
C TYR A 142 10.64 3.49 12.86
N ASN A 143 11.19 3.48 11.65
CA ASN A 143 12.63 3.55 11.43
C ASN A 143 12.92 4.59 10.34
N PRO A 144 13.59 5.72 10.69
CA PRO A 144 13.83 6.82 9.74
C PRO A 144 14.62 6.40 8.50
N LYS A 145 15.60 5.49 8.65
CA LYS A 145 16.41 4.99 7.53
C LYS A 145 15.58 4.20 6.53
N ILE A 146 14.70 3.32 7.01
CA ILE A 146 13.78 2.55 6.15
C ILE A 146 12.75 3.49 5.52
N PHE A 147 12.17 4.41 6.29
CA PHE A 147 11.21 5.39 5.81
C PHE A 147 11.80 6.23 4.66
N SER A 148 13.01 6.75 4.81
CA SER A 148 13.70 7.50 3.75
C SER A 148 13.88 6.67 2.48
N LYS A 149 14.31 5.39 2.60
CA LYS A 149 14.46 4.50 1.45
C LYS A 149 13.12 4.23 0.75
N LEU A 150 12.04 4.01 1.50
CA LEU A 150 10.70 3.81 0.93
C LEU A 150 10.16 5.08 0.27
N LYS A 151 10.42 6.24 0.86
CA LYS A 151 10.01 7.53 0.29
C LYS A 151 10.67 7.81 -1.05
N LYS A 152 11.94 7.45 -1.21
CA LYS A 152 12.67 7.57 -2.50
C LYS A 152 12.08 6.71 -3.62
N LEU A 153 11.31 5.67 -3.31
CA LEU A 153 10.61 4.86 -4.31
C LEU A 153 9.30 5.48 -4.77
N GLN A 154 8.77 6.46 -4.05
CA GLN A 154 7.50 7.09 -4.40
C GLN A 154 7.69 8.18 -5.44
N LEU A 155 6.74 8.28 -6.36
CA LEU A 155 6.60 9.46 -7.22
C LEU A 155 6.34 10.71 -6.37
N PRO A 156 6.76 11.90 -6.85
CA PRO A 156 6.41 13.17 -6.22
C PRO A 156 4.91 13.27 -5.94
N LEU A 157 4.56 13.76 -4.74
CA LEU A 157 3.15 13.79 -4.30
C LEU A 157 2.28 14.64 -5.22
N GLU A 158 2.82 15.74 -5.75
CA GLU A 158 2.11 16.63 -6.69
C GLU A 158 1.75 15.91 -8.00
N ILE A 159 2.65 15.05 -8.49
CA ILE A 159 2.36 14.23 -9.68
C ILE A 159 1.23 13.24 -9.37
N LYS A 160 1.26 12.60 -8.21
CA LYS A 160 0.18 11.69 -7.80
C LYS A 160 -1.14 12.41 -7.66
N LYS A 161 -1.14 13.59 -7.01
CA LYS A 161 -2.32 14.40 -6.77
C LYS A 161 -2.97 14.84 -8.08
N ARG A 162 -2.18 15.35 -9.04
CA ARG A 162 -2.67 15.77 -10.36
C ARG A 162 -3.27 14.64 -11.19
N ARG A 163 -2.80 13.39 -11.00
CA ARG A 163 -3.30 12.22 -11.73
C ARG A 163 -4.49 11.53 -11.07
N CYS A 164 -4.95 12.02 -9.92
CA CYS A 164 -6.11 11.46 -9.25
C CYS A 164 -7.41 12.10 -9.73
N ASN A 165 -8.47 11.30 -9.78
CA ASN A 165 -9.82 11.76 -10.10
C ASN A 165 -10.44 12.56 -8.95
N PHE A 166 -10.06 12.22 -7.71
CA PHE A 166 -10.62 12.84 -6.50
C PHE A 166 -9.56 13.01 -5.42
N ILE A 167 -9.82 13.98 -4.51
CA ILE A 167 -8.99 14.22 -3.32
C ILE A 167 -9.88 14.09 -2.09
N ILE A 168 -9.40 13.36 -1.09
CA ILE A 168 -10.00 13.30 0.25
C ILE A 168 -9.04 13.96 1.23
N ILE A 169 -9.49 15.02 1.90
CA ILE A 169 -8.75 15.62 3.00
C ILE A 169 -8.90 14.75 4.24
N ASN A 170 -7.78 14.26 4.77
CA ASN A 170 -7.72 13.52 6.02
C ASN A 170 -7.13 14.38 7.14
N ASN A 171 -7.99 14.90 8.00
CA ASN A 171 -7.63 15.62 9.22
C ASN A 171 -7.47 14.69 10.43
N PHE A 172 -7.50 13.38 10.20
CA PHE A 172 -7.42 12.30 11.21
C PHE A 172 -8.58 12.28 12.23
N LYS A 173 -9.65 13.02 12.01
CA LYS A 173 -10.91 12.91 12.77
C LYS A 173 -11.84 11.92 12.05
N SER A 174 -12.21 10.83 12.74
CA SER A 174 -12.99 9.72 12.16
C SER A 174 -14.33 10.17 11.55
N SER A 175 -15.03 11.09 12.20
CA SER A 175 -16.32 11.65 11.72
C SER A 175 -16.15 12.38 10.39
N SER A 176 -15.14 13.24 10.29
CA SER A 176 -14.83 14.00 9.07
C SER A 176 -14.49 13.08 7.90
N VAL A 177 -13.61 12.09 8.13
CA VAL A 177 -13.23 11.15 7.08
C VAL A 177 -14.41 10.32 6.61
N ARG A 178 -15.25 9.82 7.53
CA ARG A 178 -16.48 9.06 7.18
C ARG A 178 -17.43 9.91 6.34
N LYS A 179 -17.67 11.17 6.72
CA LYS A 179 -18.50 12.10 5.95
C LYS A 179 -17.94 12.29 4.52
N ASN A 180 -16.66 12.60 4.39
CA ASN A 180 -16.01 12.83 3.09
C ASN A 180 -16.06 11.58 2.20
N VAL A 181 -15.83 10.40 2.77
CA VAL A 181 -15.89 9.13 2.03
C VAL A 181 -17.33 8.83 1.60
N LYS A 182 -18.33 9.07 2.47
CA LYS A 182 -19.77 8.86 2.13
C LYS A 182 -20.18 9.70 0.93
N VAL A 183 -19.86 11.00 0.94
CA VAL A 183 -20.16 11.92 -0.18
C VAL A 183 -19.50 11.45 -1.46
N LEU A 184 -18.20 11.11 -1.40
CA LEU A 184 -17.47 10.66 -2.58
C LEU A 184 -17.99 9.31 -3.12
N LYS A 185 -18.34 8.39 -2.23
CA LYS A 185 -18.90 7.09 -2.60
C LYS A 185 -20.20 7.26 -3.39
N ASN A 186 -21.11 8.11 -2.95
CA ASN A 186 -22.36 8.38 -3.67
C ASN A 186 -22.06 8.95 -5.06
N LYS A 187 -21.20 9.96 -5.15
CA LYS A 187 -20.79 10.54 -6.44
C LYS A 187 -20.15 9.53 -7.42
N ILE A 188 -19.49 8.50 -6.90
CA ILE A 188 -18.90 7.42 -7.74
C ILE A 188 -19.98 6.43 -8.20
N LEU A 189 -21.00 6.19 -7.40
CA LEU A 189 -22.08 5.25 -7.72
C LEU A 189 -23.14 5.83 -8.65
N GLU A 190 -23.25 7.17 -8.72
CA GLU A 190 -24.14 7.91 -9.61
C GLU A 190 -23.60 8.08 -11.04
N LYS A 191 -22.32 7.72 -11.27
CA LYS A 191 -21.67 7.69 -12.60
C LYS A 191 -21.77 6.32 -13.24
#